data_8372b8c2226907ab101bed9264a4ebd0
#
_entry.id   8372b8c2226907ab101bed9264a4ebd0
#
_cell.length_a   1.000
_cell.length_b   1.000
_cell.length_c   1.000
_cell.angle_alpha   90.00
_cell.angle_beta   90.00
_cell.angle_gamma   90.00
#
_symmetry.space_group_name_H-M   'P 1'
#
loop_
_entity.id
_entity.type
_entity.pdbx_description
1 polymer ?
#
loop_
_entity_poly.entity_id
_entity_poly.type
_entity_poly.pdbx_seq_one_letter_code
_entity_poly.pdbx_strand_id
1 'polypeptide(L)'
;MSFTEDDIKLTLKNVANDREGLNFIEILLDKLGAFERGCNFQNREIEMFNRGKREQGLWLLDLLIESNFEKFIEIQKRRRNLLCQKLNKKQTQD
;
A
#
# COMPACT_ATOMS: atom_id res chain seq x y z
N MET A 1 -23.21 5.76 -12.42
CA MET A 1 -22.63 6.99 -11.88
C MET A 1 -21.12 6.81 -11.75
N SER A 2 -20.34 7.61 -12.46
CA SER A 2 -18.90 7.52 -12.38
C SER A 2 -18.35 8.66 -11.52
N PHE A 3 -17.42 8.32 -10.63
CA PHE A 3 -16.74 9.31 -9.81
C PHE A 3 -15.65 9.99 -10.64
N THR A 4 -15.49 11.29 -10.46
CA THR A 4 -14.35 12.00 -11.05
C THR A 4 -13.09 11.71 -10.24
N GLU A 5 -11.93 12.00 -10.82
CA GLU A 5 -10.67 11.82 -10.10
C GLU A 5 -10.62 12.70 -8.84
N ASP A 6 -11.17 13.91 -8.91
CA ASP A 6 -11.22 14.82 -7.75
C ASP A 6 -12.11 14.25 -6.64
N ASP A 7 -13.24 13.63 -7.00
CA ASP A 7 -14.12 12.98 -6.02
C ASP A 7 -13.39 11.83 -5.31
N ILE A 8 -12.64 11.04 -6.06
CA ILE A 8 -11.87 9.91 -5.52
C ILE A 8 -10.80 10.44 -4.56
N LYS A 9 -10.07 11.48 -4.95
CA LYS A 9 -9.03 12.08 -4.10
C LYS A 9 -9.61 12.65 -2.81
N LEU A 10 -10.73 13.35 -2.87
CA LEU A 10 -11.38 13.92 -1.68
C LEU A 10 -11.85 12.82 -0.73
N THR A 11 -12.49 11.79 -1.27
CA THR A 11 -12.95 10.65 -0.48
C THR A 11 -11.77 9.94 0.17
N LEU A 12 -10.72 9.69 -0.58
CA LEU A 12 -9.52 9.02 -0.08
C LEU A 12 -8.85 9.83 1.02
N LYS A 13 -8.75 11.16 0.86
CA LYS A 13 -8.21 12.06 1.87
C LYS A 13 -8.97 11.94 3.18
N ASN A 14 -10.30 11.97 3.11
CA ASN A 14 -11.16 11.91 4.29
C ASN A 14 -11.09 10.54 4.97
N VAL A 15 -11.10 9.46 4.18
CA VAL A 15 -10.97 8.08 4.70
C VAL A 15 -9.62 7.91 5.39
N ALA A 16 -8.56 8.44 4.79
CA ALA A 16 -7.21 8.31 5.35
C ALA A 16 -7.02 9.09 6.65
N ASN A 17 -7.82 10.13 6.89
CA ASN A 17 -7.76 10.88 8.14
C ASN A 17 -8.39 10.11 9.31
N ASP A 18 -9.26 9.14 9.03
CA ASP A 18 -9.80 8.24 10.04
C ASP A 18 -8.83 7.08 10.26
N ARG A 19 -8.60 6.71 11.53
CA ARG A 19 -7.64 5.67 11.89
C ARG A 19 -7.97 4.34 11.22
N GLU A 20 -9.22 3.92 11.29
CA GLU A 20 -9.65 2.64 10.70
C GLU A 20 -9.63 2.71 9.18
N GLY A 21 -9.98 3.88 8.61
CA GLY A 21 -9.89 4.11 7.18
C GLY A 21 -8.46 4.01 6.66
N LEU A 22 -7.50 4.58 7.40
CA LEU A 22 -6.08 4.48 7.04
C LEU A 22 -5.59 3.04 7.13
N ASN A 23 -6.01 2.30 8.17
CA ASN A 23 -5.68 0.89 8.29
C ASN A 23 -6.23 0.09 7.12
N PHE A 24 -7.46 0.37 6.69
CA PHE A 24 -8.06 -0.28 5.53
C PHE A 24 -7.26 0.00 4.25
N ILE A 25 -6.85 1.24 4.05
CA ILE A 25 -6.03 1.62 2.89
C ILE A 25 -4.70 0.87 2.90
N GLU A 26 -4.05 0.79 4.05
CA GLU A 26 -2.78 0.06 4.17
C GLU A 26 -2.95 -1.43 3.87
N ILE A 27 -4.01 -2.04 4.41
CA ILE A 27 -4.33 -3.46 4.15
C ILE A 27 -4.57 -3.68 2.66
N LEU A 28 -5.34 -2.80 2.03
CA LEU A 28 -5.65 -2.91 0.62
C LEU A 28 -4.40 -2.78 -0.25
N LEU A 29 -3.55 -1.80 0.05
CA LEU A 29 -2.28 -1.62 -0.66
C LEU A 29 -1.37 -2.84 -0.53
N ASP A 30 -1.33 -3.43 0.67
CA ASP A 30 -0.54 -4.64 0.91
C ASP A 30 -1.09 -5.81 0.09
N LYS A 31 -2.40 -6.01 0.09
CA LYS A 31 -3.06 -7.08 -0.68
C LYS A 31 -2.87 -6.91 -2.18
N LEU A 32 -2.79 -5.67 -2.66
CA LEU A 32 -2.55 -5.37 -4.07
C LEU A 32 -1.06 -5.45 -4.45
N GLY A 33 -0.17 -5.67 -3.48
CA GLY A 33 1.24 -5.81 -3.75
C GLY A 33 1.97 -4.49 -4.00
N ALA A 34 1.41 -3.37 -3.55
CA ALA A 34 2.03 -2.05 -3.77
C ALA A 34 3.36 -1.89 -3.05
N PHE A 35 3.58 -2.66 -1.98
CA PHE A 35 4.81 -2.61 -1.19
C PHE A 35 5.81 -3.72 -1.55
N GLU A 36 5.43 -4.62 -2.44
CA GLU A 36 6.29 -5.74 -2.81
C GLU A 36 7.37 -5.30 -3.79
N ARG A 37 8.57 -5.82 -3.57
CA ARG A 37 9.71 -5.64 -4.46
C ARG A 37 10.09 -7.02 -4.99
N GLY A 38 10.02 -7.20 -6.28
CA GLY A 38 10.49 -8.41 -6.90
C GLY A 38 9.52 -8.99 -7.90
N CYS A 39 10.06 -9.82 -8.77
CA CYS A 39 9.33 -10.51 -9.80
C CYS A 39 9.39 -12.00 -9.54
N ASN A 40 8.28 -12.70 -9.76
CA ASN A 40 8.27 -14.15 -9.74
C ASN A 40 8.59 -14.66 -11.14
N PHE A 41 9.83 -15.06 -11.36
CA PHE A 41 10.28 -15.51 -12.67
C PHE A 41 9.88 -16.97 -13.00
N GLN A 42 9.32 -17.69 -12.03
CA GLN A 42 9.04 -19.11 -12.18
C GLN A 42 7.75 -19.41 -12.95
N ASN A 43 6.80 -18.48 -12.96
CA ASN A 43 5.54 -18.67 -13.66
C ASN A 43 5.09 -17.36 -14.30
N ARG A 44 5.05 -17.37 -15.63
CA ARG A 44 4.74 -16.20 -16.43
C ARG A 44 3.29 -15.71 -16.21
N GLU A 45 2.35 -16.64 -16.05
CA GLU A 45 0.95 -16.29 -15.82
C GLU A 45 0.75 -15.65 -14.46
N ILE A 46 1.39 -16.19 -13.42
CA ILE A 46 1.36 -15.63 -12.07
C ILE A 46 2.02 -14.24 -12.07
N GLU A 47 3.13 -14.10 -12.80
CA GLU A 47 3.82 -12.81 -12.92
C GLU A 47 2.92 -11.76 -13.57
N MET A 48 2.24 -12.11 -14.65
CA MET A 48 1.32 -11.19 -15.34
C MET A 48 0.15 -10.79 -14.44
N PHE A 49 -0.42 -11.74 -13.72
CA PHE A 49 -1.49 -11.48 -12.77
C PHE A 49 -1.03 -10.53 -11.66
N ASN A 50 0.14 -10.81 -11.08
CA ASN A 50 0.70 -9.99 -9.99
C ASN A 50 1.06 -8.60 -10.48
N ARG A 51 1.51 -8.46 -11.73
CA ARG A 51 1.80 -7.15 -12.32
C ARG A 51 0.53 -6.31 -12.45
N GLY A 52 -0.56 -6.88 -12.94
CA GLY A 52 -1.84 -6.18 -13.04
C GLY A 52 -2.36 -5.75 -11.68
N LYS A 53 -2.29 -6.64 -10.70
CA LYS A 53 -2.67 -6.36 -9.32
C LYS A 53 -1.83 -5.23 -8.73
N ARG A 54 -0.52 -5.28 -8.95
CA ARG A 54 0.42 -4.26 -8.47
C ARG A 54 0.17 -2.90 -9.10
N GLU A 55 -0.16 -2.86 -10.40
CA GLU A 55 -0.47 -1.61 -11.08
C GLU A 55 -1.66 -0.91 -10.44
N GLN A 56 -2.70 -1.65 -10.06
CA GLN A 56 -3.84 -1.09 -9.35
C GLN A 56 -3.44 -0.57 -7.97
N GLY A 57 -2.58 -1.30 -7.26
CA GLY A 57 -2.05 -0.88 -5.97
C GLY A 57 -1.23 0.40 -6.09
N LEU A 58 -0.39 0.51 -7.11
CA LEU A 58 0.42 1.70 -7.34
C LEU A 58 -0.44 2.90 -7.72
N TRP A 59 -1.51 2.69 -8.50
CA TRP A 59 -2.48 3.73 -8.82
C TRP A 59 -3.11 4.30 -7.54
N LEU A 60 -3.55 3.42 -6.65
CA LEU A 60 -4.15 3.84 -5.37
C LEU A 60 -3.12 4.56 -4.50
N LEU A 61 -1.89 4.06 -4.47
CA LEU A 61 -0.80 4.68 -3.72
C LEU A 61 -0.50 6.09 -4.21
N ASP A 62 -0.45 6.28 -5.54
CA ASP A 62 -0.24 7.59 -6.13
C ASP A 62 -1.36 8.56 -5.76
N LEU A 63 -2.61 8.10 -5.77
CA LEU A 63 -3.75 8.91 -5.34
C LEU A 63 -3.63 9.32 -3.86
N LEU A 64 -3.19 8.40 -3.01
CA LEU A 64 -2.98 8.72 -1.60
C LEU A 64 -1.88 9.77 -1.42
N ILE A 65 -0.78 9.64 -2.14
CA ILE A 65 0.33 10.61 -2.10
C ILE A 65 -0.19 11.99 -2.50
N GLU A 66 -0.97 12.08 -3.56
CA GLU A 66 -1.51 13.35 -4.05
C GLU A 66 -2.58 13.94 -3.14
N SER A 67 -3.41 13.11 -2.51
CA SER A 67 -4.56 13.58 -1.73
C SER A 67 -4.23 13.78 -0.25
N ASN A 68 -3.32 12.98 0.32
CA ASN A 68 -3.02 13.04 1.75
C ASN A 68 -1.60 12.52 2.02
N PHE A 69 -0.62 13.34 1.66
CA PHE A 69 0.80 12.98 1.75
C PHE A 69 1.21 12.64 3.18
N GLU A 70 0.67 13.35 4.18
CA GLU A 70 0.98 13.09 5.59
C GLU A 70 0.63 11.66 5.99
N LYS A 71 -0.51 11.16 5.53
CA LYS A 71 -0.96 9.81 5.84
C LYS A 71 -0.17 8.76 5.06
N PHE A 72 0.28 9.09 3.85
CA PHE A 72 1.21 8.25 3.13
C PHE A 72 2.51 8.07 3.92
N ILE A 73 3.07 9.15 4.44
CA ILE A 73 4.29 9.11 5.27
C ILE A 73 4.06 8.28 6.54
N GLU A 74 2.88 8.40 7.15
CA GLU A 74 2.52 7.61 8.33
C GLU A 74 2.54 6.11 8.01
N ILE A 75 1.97 5.69 6.88
CA ILE A 75 2.01 4.29 6.43
C ILE A 75 3.45 3.83 6.23
N GLN A 76 4.29 4.66 5.59
CA GLN A 76 5.70 4.33 5.38
C GLN A 76 6.44 4.11 6.69
N LYS A 77 6.18 4.93 7.69
CA LYS A 77 6.79 4.78 9.02
C LYS A 77 6.33 3.49 9.69
N ARG A 78 5.05 3.15 9.59
CA ARG A 78 4.51 1.90 10.14
C ARG A 78 5.19 0.68 9.51
N ARG A 79 5.33 0.68 8.17
CA ARG A 79 5.97 -0.42 7.45
C ARG A 79 7.44 -0.57 7.82
N ARG A 80 8.13 0.56 7.97
CA ARG A 80 9.53 0.57 8.40
C ARG A 80 9.70 -0.01 9.81
N ASN A 81 8.83 0.38 10.73
CA ASN A 81 8.88 -0.12 12.11
C ASN A 81 8.62 -1.62 12.17
N LEU A 82 7.66 -2.13 11.38
CA LEU A 82 7.38 -3.56 11.29
C LEU A 82 8.59 -4.33 10.79
N LEU A 83 9.28 -3.82 9.79
CA LEU A 83 10.48 -4.45 9.26
C LEU A 83 11.58 -4.49 10.30
N CYS A 84 11.81 -3.40 11.03
CA CYS A 84 12.79 -3.33 12.11
C CYS A 84 12.47 -4.33 13.22
N GLN A 85 11.20 -4.47 13.61
CA GLN A 85 10.78 -5.42 14.62
C GLN A 85 11.02 -6.86 14.18
N LYS A 86 10.76 -7.18 12.92
CA LYS A 86 11.03 -8.52 12.37
C LYS A 86 12.53 -8.82 12.37
N LEU A 87 13.36 -7.86 12.01
CA LEU A 87 14.82 -8.02 12.04
C LEU A 87 15.32 -8.22 13.45
N ASN A 88 14.82 -7.45 14.42
CA ASN A 88 15.21 -7.59 15.83
C ASN A 88 14.81 -8.94 16.39
N LYS A 89 13.61 -9.45 16.06
CA LYS A 89 13.17 -10.79 16.48
C LYS A 89 14.08 -11.88 15.93
N LYS A 90 14.55 -11.75 14.68
CA LYS A 90 15.51 -12.71 14.11
C LYS A 90 16.85 -12.69 14.82
N GLN A 91 17.30 -11.53 15.27
CA GLN A 91 18.56 -11.39 15.99
C GLN A 91 18.49 -11.94 17.41
N THR A 92 17.34 -11.93 18.04
CA THR A 92 17.16 -12.40 19.41
C THR A 92 16.86 -13.90 19.52
N GLN A 93 16.68 -14.59 18.40
CA GLN A 93 16.42 -16.03 18.38
C GLN A 93 17.69 -16.89 18.21
N ASP A 94 18.84 -16.29 18.16
CA ASP A 94 20.11 -17.02 18.09
C ASP A 94 20.56 -17.56 19.47
#